data_b0199fa08ea13c0fb3532cbfe62cde2b
#
_entry.id   b0199fa08ea13c0fb3532cbfe62cde2b
#
_cell.length_a   1.000
_cell.length_b   1.000
_cell.length_c   1.000
_cell.angle_alpha   90.00
_cell.angle_beta   90.00
_cell.angle_gamma   90.00
#
_symmetry.space_group_name_H-M   'P 1'
#
loop_
_entity.id
_entity.type
_entity.pdbx_description
1 polymer ?
#
loop_
_entity_poly.entity_id
_entity_poly.type
_entity_poly.pdbx_seq_one_letter_code
_entity_poly.pdbx_strand_id
1 'polypeptide(L)'
;GSVVRAEMLQHRASGEAGGNMVLFERGEGKTYVAQSGLIGQTAGDVPTHLTPFKLLSTERSLAEGQDALVVKLASEPVGGVQLVRTYTFKRGSYLVDVRQEVLNQGTAAVAPQLYVQLVRDGTLIHEGPDVWGAPQSYTGPAFYTTEAKFQKVPFEKIDKKDAEFQKSASDGWVSMVQHYFTSVWLHPAAGAREFFARHQAGNLYAVGMLFPVGDVAPGATSTVDTQLYMGPQEEMKLKDVSEGLELVKDYGWTHLLAKPLFWLLFHIHNLVGNWGWAIVLLVVLLKAAFYGLNASAYRSMAKMKALNPRIQALRESLKDNPQQMQQEMMKIYREEKVNPIGGCLPILIQIPVFIALYWVLLSS
;
A
#
# COMPACT_ATOMS: atom_id res chain seq x y z
N GLY A 1 21.34 -13.32 -8.54
CA GLY A 1 21.41 -12.32 -7.50
C GLY A 1 20.08 -11.63 -7.19
N SER A 2 18.93 -12.18 -7.68
CA SER A 2 17.58 -11.66 -7.41
C SER A 2 17.00 -12.24 -6.13
N VAL A 3 16.13 -11.52 -5.43
CA VAL A 3 15.32 -12.06 -4.33
C VAL A 3 14.07 -12.67 -4.95
N VAL A 4 13.97 -13.99 -4.93
CA VAL A 4 12.93 -14.76 -5.63
C VAL A 4 11.94 -15.43 -4.69
N ARG A 5 12.21 -15.44 -3.39
CA ARG A 5 11.30 -15.93 -2.36
C ARG A 5 11.48 -15.12 -1.07
N ALA A 6 10.40 -14.62 -0.53
CA ALA A 6 10.33 -13.98 0.78
C ALA A 6 9.11 -14.51 1.51
N GLU A 7 9.33 -15.17 2.64
CA GLU A 7 8.30 -15.79 3.46
C GLU A 7 8.18 -15.03 4.79
N MET A 8 6.95 -14.62 5.11
CA MET A 8 6.63 -13.83 6.30
C MET A 8 6.36 -14.75 7.48
N LEU A 9 7.37 -15.05 8.30
CA LEU A 9 7.29 -16.04 9.37
C LEU A 9 6.26 -15.75 10.47
N GLN A 10 5.89 -14.48 10.63
CA GLN A 10 4.90 -14.03 11.63
C GLN A 10 3.49 -13.84 11.05
N HIS A 11 3.30 -14.08 9.74
CA HIS A 11 2.03 -13.88 9.06
C HIS A 11 1.62 -15.17 8.34
N ARG A 12 0.39 -15.61 8.58
CA ARG A 12 -0.15 -16.78 7.92
C ARG A 12 -0.82 -16.40 6.61
N ALA A 13 -0.73 -17.26 5.63
CA ALA A 13 -1.48 -17.12 4.39
C ALA A 13 -2.98 -17.29 4.65
N SER A 14 -3.80 -16.49 3.97
CA SER A 14 -5.26 -16.66 3.98
C SER A 14 -5.61 -17.91 3.14
N GLY A 15 -6.39 -18.83 3.70
CA GLY A 15 -6.90 -20.02 3.00
C GLY A 15 -6.69 -21.35 3.75
N GLU A 16 -7.27 -22.43 3.21
CA GLU A 16 -7.28 -23.76 3.83
C GLU A 16 -5.91 -24.46 3.87
N ALA A 17 -4.97 -24.05 3.02
CA ALA A 17 -3.68 -24.74 2.87
C ALA A 17 -2.73 -24.57 4.07
N GLY A 18 -2.98 -23.61 4.95
CA GLY A 18 -2.15 -23.33 6.12
C GLY A 18 -0.67 -23.11 5.72
N GLY A 19 0.03 -22.22 6.38
CA GLY A 19 1.43 -21.92 6.09
C GLY A 19 1.71 -20.43 6.26
N ASN A 20 2.96 -20.05 6.09
CA ASN A 20 3.34 -18.66 6.15
C ASN A 20 3.00 -17.94 4.86
N MET A 21 2.71 -16.64 4.95
CA MET A 21 2.51 -15.80 3.77
C MET A 21 3.80 -15.70 2.97
N VAL A 22 3.73 -16.04 1.68
CA VAL A 22 4.84 -15.90 0.73
C VAL A 22 4.63 -14.62 -0.08
N LEU A 23 5.47 -13.61 0.16
CA LEU A 23 5.39 -12.33 -0.53
C LEU A 23 6.05 -12.40 -1.92
N PHE A 24 7.32 -12.83 -1.98
CA PHE A 24 7.99 -13.08 -3.24
C PHE A 24 7.96 -14.56 -3.59
N GLU A 25 7.64 -14.83 -4.86
CA GLU A 25 7.57 -16.18 -5.39
C GLU A 25 7.90 -16.16 -6.89
N ARG A 26 8.56 -17.22 -7.34
CA ARG A 26 8.79 -17.47 -8.77
C ARG A 26 8.35 -18.88 -9.09
N GLY A 27 7.21 -19.00 -9.76
CA GLY A 27 6.58 -20.27 -10.12
C GLY A 27 5.78 -20.17 -11.42
N GLU A 28 5.14 -21.26 -11.83
CA GLU A 28 4.24 -21.28 -12.98
C GLU A 28 3.00 -20.40 -12.69
N GLY A 29 2.76 -19.42 -13.55
CA GLY A 29 1.60 -18.53 -13.47
C GLY A 29 1.66 -17.47 -12.36
N LYS A 30 2.68 -17.49 -11.51
CA LYS A 30 2.85 -16.51 -10.43
C LYS A 30 4.30 -16.07 -10.32
N THR A 31 4.54 -14.80 -10.55
CA THR A 31 5.87 -14.22 -10.45
C THR A 31 5.80 -12.92 -9.67
N TYR A 32 6.57 -12.86 -8.58
CA TYR A 32 6.83 -11.63 -7.87
C TYR A 32 8.23 -11.67 -7.29
N VAL A 33 9.14 -10.82 -7.79
CA VAL A 33 10.56 -10.84 -7.48
C VAL A 33 11.14 -9.44 -7.38
N ALA A 34 12.22 -9.29 -6.60
CA ALA A 34 13.03 -8.09 -6.57
C ALA A 34 14.37 -8.32 -7.24
N GLN A 35 14.72 -7.44 -8.15
CA GLN A 35 15.90 -7.56 -9.02
C GLN A 35 16.70 -6.27 -9.03
N SER A 36 18.00 -6.38 -9.27
CA SER A 36 18.87 -5.25 -9.57
C SER A 36 20.00 -5.67 -10.50
N GLY A 37 20.61 -4.70 -11.16
CA GLY A 37 21.70 -4.93 -12.10
C GLY A 37 22.20 -3.61 -12.68
N LEU A 38 23.11 -3.70 -13.62
CA LEU A 38 23.68 -2.53 -14.29
C LEU A 38 23.14 -2.39 -15.71
N ILE A 39 23.10 -1.15 -16.17
CA ILE A 39 22.88 -0.79 -17.57
C ILE A 39 24.16 -0.06 -18.02
N GLY A 40 24.80 -0.59 -19.06
CA GLY A 40 25.95 0.01 -19.69
C GLY A 40 25.58 0.83 -20.92
N GLN A 41 26.58 1.26 -21.67
CA GLN A 41 26.39 1.99 -22.93
C GLN A 41 25.87 1.09 -24.04
N THR A 42 26.27 -0.18 -24.02
CA THR A 42 25.85 -1.20 -24.98
C THR A 42 25.17 -2.35 -24.23
N ALA A 43 24.17 -2.95 -24.83
CA ALA A 43 23.50 -4.11 -24.24
C ALA A 43 24.49 -5.29 -24.08
N GLY A 44 24.59 -5.82 -22.86
CA GLY A 44 25.44 -6.96 -22.54
C GLY A 44 26.89 -6.63 -22.17
N ASP A 45 27.24 -5.35 -22.03
CA ASP A 45 28.58 -4.92 -21.63
C ASP A 45 28.82 -4.83 -20.13
N VAL A 46 27.79 -5.01 -19.32
CA VAL A 46 27.84 -5.00 -17.84
C VAL A 46 26.95 -6.09 -17.23
N PRO A 47 27.21 -6.50 -15.97
CA PRO A 47 26.39 -7.50 -15.29
C PRO A 47 24.95 -7.01 -15.03
N THR A 48 23.98 -7.87 -15.33
CA THR A 48 22.54 -7.63 -15.11
C THR A 48 21.98 -8.58 -14.03
N HIS A 49 20.67 -8.52 -13.79
CA HIS A 49 19.99 -9.52 -12.95
C HIS A 49 19.98 -10.94 -13.55
N LEU A 50 20.28 -11.08 -14.84
CA LEU A 50 20.39 -12.38 -15.55
C LEU A 50 21.78 -12.98 -15.44
N THR A 51 22.81 -12.18 -15.16
CA THR A 51 24.17 -12.66 -14.98
C THR A 51 24.25 -13.62 -13.79
N PRO A 52 24.93 -14.77 -13.92
CA PRO A 52 25.16 -15.67 -12.79
C PRO A 52 25.90 -14.99 -11.64
N PHE A 53 25.48 -15.27 -10.41
CA PHE A 53 26.13 -14.79 -9.20
C PHE A 53 26.63 -15.97 -8.37
N LYS A 54 27.83 -15.84 -7.87
CA LYS A 54 28.45 -16.80 -6.94
C LYS A 54 28.28 -16.26 -5.51
N LEU A 55 27.81 -17.11 -4.60
CA LEU A 55 27.73 -16.81 -3.17
C LEU A 55 29.14 -16.81 -2.57
N LEU A 56 29.51 -15.71 -1.91
CA LEU A 56 30.80 -15.54 -1.26
C LEU A 56 30.74 -15.78 0.25
N SER A 57 29.61 -15.46 0.89
CA SER A 57 29.43 -15.71 2.32
C SER A 57 29.15 -17.18 2.60
N THR A 58 29.60 -17.66 3.77
CA THR A 58 29.39 -19.03 4.24
C THR A 58 28.13 -19.17 5.07
N GLU A 59 27.75 -18.11 5.81
CA GLU A 59 26.57 -18.07 6.64
C GLU A 59 25.31 -17.95 5.80
N ARG A 60 24.29 -18.74 6.15
CA ARG A 60 23.01 -18.81 5.43
C ARG A 60 21.80 -18.67 6.34
N SER A 61 22.02 -18.63 7.64
CA SER A 61 20.99 -18.48 8.66
C SER A 61 21.46 -17.54 9.75
N LEU A 62 20.54 -16.78 10.30
CA LEU A 62 20.79 -15.89 11.42
C LEU A 62 20.85 -16.73 12.71
N ALA A 63 22.04 -16.90 13.25
CA ALA A 63 22.25 -17.68 14.48
C ALA A 63 21.60 -17.01 15.69
N GLU A 64 21.32 -17.80 16.72
CA GLU A 64 20.84 -17.29 18.00
C GLU A 64 21.87 -16.34 18.62
N GLY A 65 21.41 -15.18 19.11
CA GLY A 65 22.26 -14.13 19.66
C GLY A 65 22.94 -13.21 18.65
N GLN A 66 22.81 -13.46 17.33
CA GLN A 66 23.25 -12.52 16.30
C GLN A 66 22.13 -11.55 15.92
N ASP A 67 22.45 -10.28 15.71
CA ASP A 67 21.50 -9.24 15.34
C ASP A 67 21.35 -9.07 13.82
N ALA A 68 22.31 -9.53 13.03
CA ALA A 68 22.29 -9.40 11.59
C ALA A 68 22.92 -10.60 10.88
N LEU A 69 22.39 -10.92 9.68
CA LEU A 69 22.96 -11.86 8.72
C LEU A 69 23.42 -11.08 7.49
N VAL A 70 24.67 -11.28 7.10
CA VAL A 70 25.27 -10.66 5.91
C VAL A 70 25.47 -11.70 4.82
N VAL A 71 24.83 -11.50 3.69
CA VAL A 71 24.93 -12.37 2.51
C VAL A 71 25.60 -11.62 1.37
N LYS A 72 26.79 -12.06 0.97
CA LYS A 72 27.57 -11.44 -0.11
C LYS A 72 27.62 -12.32 -1.34
N LEU A 73 27.34 -11.72 -2.49
CA LEU A 73 27.30 -12.35 -3.80
C LEU A 73 28.14 -11.56 -4.79
N ALA A 74 28.86 -12.22 -5.68
CA ALA A 74 29.56 -11.58 -6.78
C ALA A 74 29.09 -12.12 -8.11
N SER A 75 28.85 -11.23 -9.09
CA SER A 75 28.59 -11.66 -10.47
C SER A 75 29.85 -12.20 -11.12
N GLU A 76 29.68 -12.98 -12.17
CA GLU A 76 30.75 -13.13 -13.15
C GLU A 76 31.05 -11.76 -13.78
N PRO A 77 32.33 -11.45 -14.09
CA PRO A 77 32.66 -10.23 -14.81
C PRO A 77 32.08 -10.24 -16.22
N VAL A 78 31.49 -9.10 -16.62
CA VAL A 78 30.97 -8.88 -18.00
C VAL A 78 31.54 -7.56 -18.48
N GLY A 79 32.17 -7.54 -19.65
CA GLY A 79 32.85 -6.35 -20.19
C GLY A 79 33.94 -5.74 -19.29
N GLY A 80 34.56 -6.57 -18.44
CA GLY A 80 35.52 -6.11 -17.43
C GLY A 80 34.88 -5.51 -16.18
N VAL A 81 33.55 -5.49 -16.07
CA VAL A 81 32.83 -5.00 -14.89
C VAL A 81 32.32 -6.17 -14.06
N GLN A 82 32.54 -6.12 -12.74
CA GLN A 82 31.98 -7.08 -11.79
C GLN A 82 31.04 -6.36 -10.81
N LEU A 83 29.87 -6.94 -10.55
CA LEU A 83 28.91 -6.43 -9.55
C LEU A 83 28.97 -7.31 -8.30
N VAL A 84 29.34 -6.73 -7.19
CA VAL A 84 29.28 -7.39 -5.88
C VAL A 84 28.12 -6.82 -5.10
N ARG A 85 27.30 -7.72 -4.55
CA ARG A 85 26.09 -7.36 -3.82
C ARG A 85 26.11 -7.93 -2.42
N THR A 86 25.88 -7.08 -1.44
CA THR A 86 25.83 -7.45 -0.03
C THR A 86 24.44 -7.14 0.51
N TYR A 87 23.71 -8.16 0.94
CA TYR A 87 22.45 -8.06 1.65
C TYR A 87 22.71 -8.15 3.15
N THR A 88 22.18 -7.20 3.92
CA THR A 88 22.23 -7.22 5.38
C THR A 88 20.81 -7.32 5.93
N PHE A 89 20.50 -8.48 6.50
CA PHE A 89 19.22 -8.78 7.14
C PHE A 89 19.36 -8.54 8.65
N LYS A 90 18.57 -7.63 9.20
CA LYS A 90 18.54 -7.34 10.65
C LYS A 90 17.41 -8.12 11.32
N ARG A 91 17.65 -8.66 12.50
CA ARG A 91 16.64 -9.40 13.27
C ARG A 91 15.42 -8.52 13.56
N GLY A 92 14.22 -9.05 13.31
CA GLY A 92 12.96 -8.34 13.56
C GLY A 92 12.66 -7.18 12.59
N SER A 93 13.44 -7.02 11.50
CA SER A 93 13.25 -5.97 10.52
C SER A 93 12.77 -6.55 9.18
N TYR A 94 11.82 -5.86 8.55
CA TYR A 94 11.42 -6.11 7.16
C TYR A 94 12.23 -5.29 6.15
N LEU A 95 13.12 -4.41 6.63
CA LEU A 95 14.01 -3.60 5.81
C LEU A 95 15.36 -4.30 5.68
N VAL A 96 15.80 -4.52 4.45
CA VAL A 96 17.07 -5.16 4.09
C VAL A 96 17.97 -4.10 3.47
N ASP A 97 19.14 -3.88 4.04
CA ASP A 97 20.14 -3.02 3.42
C ASP A 97 20.83 -3.80 2.28
N VAL A 98 20.96 -3.14 1.12
CA VAL A 98 21.53 -3.73 -0.09
C VAL A 98 22.65 -2.82 -0.61
N ARG A 99 23.89 -3.19 -0.32
CA ARG A 99 25.07 -2.51 -0.85
C ARG A 99 25.45 -3.15 -2.17
N GLN A 100 25.70 -2.33 -3.18
CA GLN A 100 26.11 -2.75 -4.51
C GLN A 100 27.44 -2.07 -4.86
N GLU A 101 28.48 -2.89 -5.04
CA GLU A 101 29.83 -2.47 -5.36
C GLU A 101 30.11 -2.79 -6.84
N VAL A 102 30.39 -1.80 -7.63
CA VAL A 102 30.71 -1.91 -9.06
C VAL A 102 32.22 -1.82 -9.22
N LEU A 103 32.83 -2.96 -9.53
CA LEU A 103 34.28 -3.08 -9.70
C LEU A 103 34.63 -3.03 -11.19
N ASN A 104 35.45 -2.09 -11.60
CA ASN A 104 35.97 -2.02 -12.96
C ASN A 104 37.32 -2.75 -13.05
N GLN A 105 37.32 -3.97 -13.57
CA GLN A 105 38.50 -4.78 -13.82
C GLN A 105 39.04 -4.62 -15.25
N GLY A 106 38.37 -3.79 -16.05
CA GLY A 106 38.76 -3.48 -17.42
C GLY A 106 39.88 -2.44 -17.52
N THR A 107 40.21 -2.04 -18.74
CA THR A 107 41.30 -1.09 -19.04
C THR A 107 40.80 0.33 -19.35
N ALA A 108 39.49 0.53 -19.52
CA ALA A 108 38.84 1.80 -19.76
C ALA A 108 37.92 2.20 -18.63
N ALA A 109 37.70 3.48 -18.39
CA ALA A 109 36.70 3.96 -17.46
C ALA A 109 35.29 3.59 -17.93
N VAL A 110 34.39 3.25 -16.99
CA VAL A 110 32.99 2.93 -17.27
C VAL A 110 32.08 3.81 -16.43
N ALA A 111 30.93 4.18 -16.96
CA ALA A 111 29.91 4.98 -16.28
C ALA A 111 28.54 4.29 -16.36
N PRO A 112 28.35 3.13 -15.68
CA PRO A 112 27.08 2.40 -15.75
C PRO A 112 26.01 3.09 -14.92
N GLN A 113 24.75 2.75 -15.21
CA GLN A 113 23.62 3.03 -14.34
C GLN A 113 23.23 1.78 -13.55
N LEU A 114 22.95 1.94 -12.27
CA LEU A 114 22.35 0.89 -11.46
C LEU A 114 20.83 0.96 -11.58
N TYR A 115 20.18 -0.16 -11.87
CA TYR A 115 18.74 -0.27 -11.71
C TYR A 115 18.36 -1.18 -10.56
N VAL A 116 17.28 -0.84 -9.90
CA VAL A 116 16.54 -1.69 -8.98
C VAL A 116 15.10 -1.78 -9.45
N GLN A 117 14.54 -2.98 -9.43
CA GLN A 117 13.18 -3.18 -9.92
C GLN A 117 12.41 -4.26 -9.14
N LEU A 118 11.10 -4.12 -9.13
CA LEU A 118 10.14 -5.13 -8.74
C LEU A 118 9.46 -5.65 -9.99
N VAL A 119 9.42 -6.95 -10.17
CA VAL A 119 8.74 -7.59 -11.29
C VAL A 119 7.62 -8.46 -10.74
N ARG A 120 6.41 -8.25 -11.22
CA ARG A 120 5.23 -9.00 -10.79
C ARG A 120 4.30 -9.29 -11.94
N ASP A 121 3.55 -10.41 -11.83
CA ASP A 121 2.38 -10.64 -12.68
C ASP A 121 1.25 -9.67 -12.34
N GLY A 122 0.46 -9.30 -13.35
CA GLY A 122 -0.65 -8.36 -13.25
C GLY A 122 -1.92 -8.95 -12.64
N THR A 123 -1.85 -10.12 -12.01
CA THR A 123 -3.02 -10.75 -11.40
C THR A 123 -3.47 -9.94 -10.20
N LEU A 124 -4.69 -9.43 -10.26
CA LEU A 124 -5.30 -8.72 -9.14
C LEU A 124 -5.74 -9.75 -8.10
N ILE A 125 -5.23 -9.61 -6.88
CA ILE A 125 -5.68 -10.43 -5.77
C ILE A 125 -6.95 -9.76 -5.22
N HIS A 126 -8.11 -10.36 -5.52
CA HIS A 126 -9.38 -9.97 -4.92
C HIS A 126 -9.52 -10.70 -3.58
N GLU A 127 -9.07 -10.06 -2.52
CA GLU A 127 -9.32 -10.53 -1.15
C GLU A 127 -10.48 -9.72 -0.57
N GLY A 128 -11.65 -10.31 -0.49
CA GLY A 128 -12.83 -9.71 0.10
C GLY A 128 -14.13 -10.17 -0.56
N PRO A 129 -15.27 -10.02 0.11
CA PRO A 129 -16.56 -10.35 -0.48
C PRO A 129 -16.85 -9.40 -1.65
N ASP A 130 -17.32 -9.95 -2.75
CA ASP A 130 -17.79 -9.23 -3.93
C ASP A 130 -19.13 -8.52 -3.64
N VAL A 131 -19.11 -7.60 -2.66
CA VAL A 131 -20.27 -6.81 -2.25
C VAL A 131 -20.16 -5.44 -2.91
N TRP A 132 -21.23 -5.00 -3.54
CA TRP A 132 -21.32 -3.67 -4.13
C TRP A 132 -20.97 -2.59 -3.11
N GLY A 133 -19.94 -1.80 -3.41
CA GLY A 133 -19.42 -0.76 -2.50
C GLY A 133 -18.42 -1.26 -1.45
N ALA A 134 -18.04 -2.55 -1.47
CA ALA A 134 -16.94 -3.03 -0.64
C ALA A 134 -15.63 -2.34 -1.03
N PRO A 135 -14.81 -1.93 -0.06
CA PRO A 135 -13.52 -1.34 -0.34
C PRO A 135 -12.60 -2.36 -1.02
N GLN A 136 -12.11 -2.02 -2.20
CA GLN A 136 -11.08 -2.79 -2.86
C GLN A 136 -9.73 -2.15 -2.56
N SER A 137 -8.85 -2.87 -1.88
CA SER A 137 -7.47 -2.43 -1.67
C SER A 137 -6.76 -2.30 -2.99
N TYR A 138 -5.98 -1.25 -3.13
CA TYR A 138 -5.15 -1.07 -4.29
C TYR A 138 -4.09 -2.18 -4.39
N THR A 139 -4.00 -2.81 -5.56
CA THR A 139 -2.93 -3.75 -5.91
C THR A 139 -2.26 -3.26 -7.18
N GLY A 140 -0.98 -2.96 -7.10
CA GLY A 140 -0.22 -2.47 -8.24
C GLY A 140 0.97 -1.59 -7.86
N PRO A 141 1.68 -1.07 -8.88
CA PRO A 141 2.78 -0.16 -8.71
C PRO A 141 2.40 1.18 -8.07
N ALA A 142 3.28 1.71 -7.23
CA ALA A 142 3.17 3.07 -6.74
C ALA A 142 4.55 3.73 -6.64
N PHE A 143 4.57 5.04 -6.80
CA PHE A 143 5.76 5.88 -6.74
C PHE A 143 5.54 7.00 -5.74
N TYR A 144 6.62 7.46 -5.15
CA TYR A 144 6.61 8.64 -4.30
C TYR A 144 7.83 9.49 -4.58
N THR A 145 7.61 10.79 -4.63
CA THR A 145 8.65 11.81 -4.59
C THR A 145 8.18 12.96 -3.71
N THR A 146 9.09 13.72 -3.15
CA THR A 146 8.70 14.88 -2.32
C THR A 146 7.86 15.90 -3.10
N GLU A 147 8.10 16.04 -4.40
CA GLU A 147 7.37 16.97 -5.27
C GLU A 147 5.99 16.45 -5.67
N ALA A 148 5.92 15.25 -6.26
CA ALA A 148 4.67 14.71 -6.82
C ALA A 148 3.84 13.91 -5.80
N LYS A 149 4.38 13.66 -4.60
CA LYS A 149 3.76 12.86 -3.55
C LYS A 149 3.47 11.43 -4.02
N PHE A 150 2.49 10.79 -3.44
CA PHE A 150 2.16 9.39 -3.70
C PHE A 150 1.32 9.24 -4.98
N GLN A 151 1.83 8.45 -5.93
CA GLN A 151 1.22 8.25 -7.25
C GLN A 151 0.97 6.75 -7.47
N LYS A 152 -0.30 6.36 -7.61
CA LYS A 152 -0.71 5.00 -7.98
C LYS A 152 -0.69 4.84 -9.50
N VAL A 153 -0.12 3.74 -9.96
CA VAL A 153 -0.04 3.41 -11.39
C VAL A 153 -0.67 2.04 -11.64
N PRO A 154 -1.97 1.95 -11.92
CA PRO A 154 -2.63 0.69 -12.25
C PRO A 154 -1.98 -0.02 -13.45
N PHE A 155 -1.93 -1.35 -13.45
CA PHE A 155 -1.38 -2.16 -14.55
C PHE A 155 -2.01 -1.81 -15.89
N GLU A 156 -3.33 -1.59 -15.92
CA GLU A 156 -4.06 -1.18 -17.12
C GLU A 156 -3.53 0.11 -17.75
N LYS A 157 -3.09 1.07 -16.93
CA LYS A 157 -2.50 2.32 -17.43
C LYS A 157 -1.11 2.09 -18.04
N ILE A 158 -0.37 1.12 -17.52
CA ILE A 158 0.92 0.72 -18.10
C ILE A 158 0.71 0.09 -19.48
N ASP A 159 -0.31 -0.78 -19.63
CA ASP A 159 -0.67 -1.42 -20.90
C ASP A 159 -1.05 -0.40 -21.96
N LYS A 160 -1.87 0.57 -21.57
CA LYS A 160 -2.33 1.66 -22.44
C LYS A 160 -1.24 2.69 -22.75
N LYS A 161 -0.05 2.57 -22.12
CA LYS A 161 1.03 3.59 -22.16
C LYS A 161 0.58 4.99 -21.71
N ASP A 162 -0.42 5.01 -20.82
CA ASP A 162 -1.06 6.20 -20.23
C ASP A 162 -0.73 6.31 -18.73
N ALA A 163 0.39 5.74 -18.32
CA ALA A 163 0.85 5.78 -16.94
C ALA A 163 1.47 7.14 -16.62
N GLU A 164 0.80 7.90 -15.76
CA GLU A 164 1.25 9.21 -15.28
C GLU A 164 1.95 9.05 -13.93
N PHE A 165 3.22 9.39 -13.89
CA PHE A 165 4.04 9.47 -12.68
C PHE A 165 5.27 10.33 -12.96
N GLN A 166 5.87 10.88 -11.93
CA GLN A 166 7.11 11.65 -12.06
C GLN A 166 8.24 10.72 -12.47
N LYS A 167 8.82 10.98 -13.64
CA LYS A 167 9.84 10.10 -14.25
C LYS A 167 11.25 10.37 -13.75
N SER A 168 11.52 11.58 -13.26
CA SER A 168 12.84 11.97 -12.77
C SER A 168 12.70 12.80 -11.52
N ALA A 169 13.51 12.49 -10.50
CA ALA A 169 13.57 13.25 -9.25
C ALA A 169 14.95 13.11 -8.60
N SER A 170 15.19 13.87 -7.53
CA SER A 170 16.37 13.72 -6.66
C SER A 170 16.13 12.86 -5.42
N ASP A 171 14.88 12.46 -5.20
CA ASP A 171 14.42 11.69 -4.04
C ASP A 171 13.34 10.68 -4.43
N GLY A 172 12.79 9.97 -3.45
CA GLY A 172 11.61 9.10 -3.63
C GLY A 172 11.93 7.62 -3.69
N TRP A 173 10.87 6.85 -3.85
CA TRP A 173 10.90 5.40 -3.86
C TRP A 173 9.87 4.81 -4.82
N VAL A 174 10.03 3.53 -5.15
CA VAL A 174 9.09 2.74 -5.94
C VAL A 174 8.62 1.54 -5.17
N SER A 175 7.33 1.25 -5.24
CA SER A 175 6.73 0.11 -4.56
C SER A 175 5.83 -0.71 -5.46
N MET A 176 5.60 -1.96 -5.02
CA MET A 176 4.53 -2.82 -5.47
C MET A 176 3.62 -3.07 -4.28
N VAL A 177 2.43 -2.50 -4.32
CA VAL A 177 1.43 -2.54 -3.24
C VAL A 177 0.54 -3.76 -3.42
N GLN A 178 0.22 -4.43 -2.33
CA GLN A 178 -0.80 -5.49 -2.22
C GLN A 178 -1.73 -5.15 -1.06
N HIS A 179 -2.74 -5.99 -0.78
CA HIS A 179 -3.74 -5.69 0.25
C HIS A 179 -3.13 -5.40 1.64
N TYR A 180 -2.32 -6.32 2.17
CA TYR A 180 -1.72 -6.20 3.52
C TYR A 180 -0.21 -6.00 3.49
N PHE A 181 0.42 -6.22 2.35
CA PHE A 181 1.86 -6.23 2.20
C PHE A 181 2.32 -5.27 1.12
N THR A 182 3.54 -4.82 1.24
CA THR A 182 4.20 -4.06 0.18
C THR A 182 5.65 -4.46 0.07
N SER A 183 6.21 -4.33 -1.12
CA SER A 183 7.65 -4.29 -1.29
C SER A 183 8.07 -2.96 -1.90
N VAL A 184 9.20 -2.45 -1.45
CA VAL A 184 9.66 -1.10 -1.81
C VAL A 184 11.15 -1.11 -2.02
N TRP A 185 11.59 -0.55 -3.14
CA TRP A 185 12.97 -0.16 -3.30
C TRP A 185 13.15 1.30 -2.89
N LEU A 186 14.12 1.53 -2.02
CA LEU A 186 14.53 2.84 -1.52
C LEU A 186 16.00 3.09 -1.85
N HIS A 187 16.31 4.35 -2.07
CA HIS A 187 17.68 4.84 -2.15
C HIS A 187 17.83 5.99 -1.16
N PRO A 188 18.47 5.79 0.00
CA PRO A 188 18.50 6.77 1.08
C PRO A 188 19.31 8.03 0.73
N ALA A 189 20.29 7.92 -0.18
CA ALA A 189 21.06 9.09 -0.60
C ALA A 189 20.24 9.97 -1.54
N ALA A 190 20.33 11.28 -1.36
CA ALA A 190 19.82 12.24 -2.34
C ALA A 190 20.66 12.16 -3.62
N GLY A 191 20.02 12.27 -4.77
CA GLY A 191 20.69 12.22 -6.07
C GLY A 191 19.75 11.91 -7.21
N ALA A 192 20.17 12.25 -8.42
CA ALA A 192 19.36 12.04 -9.62
C ALA A 192 18.94 10.57 -9.76
N ARG A 193 17.67 10.36 -9.99
CA ARG A 193 17.08 9.04 -10.28
C ARG A 193 15.96 9.15 -11.28
N GLU A 194 15.82 8.11 -12.08
CA GLU A 194 14.75 7.97 -13.05
C GLU A 194 13.84 6.82 -12.65
N PHE A 195 12.55 7.05 -12.69
CA PHE A 195 11.54 6.02 -12.41
C PHE A 195 11.01 5.44 -13.72
N PHE A 196 10.70 4.15 -13.69
CA PHE A 196 10.08 3.50 -14.84
C PHE A 196 8.99 2.50 -14.42
N ALA A 197 8.01 2.34 -15.31
CA ALA A 197 7.01 1.30 -15.28
C ALA A 197 6.89 0.71 -16.71
N ARG A 198 6.99 -0.60 -16.84
CA ARG A 198 6.98 -1.29 -18.15
C ARG A 198 6.17 -2.58 -18.08
N HIS A 199 5.38 -2.83 -19.11
CA HIS A 199 4.87 -4.16 -19.38
C HIS A 199 5.98 -4.99 -20.03
N GLN A 200 6.22 -6.19 -19.53
CA GLN A 200 7.14 -7.17 -20.08
C GLN A 200 6.36 -8.26 -20.83
N ALA A 201 7.05 -9.24 -21.38
CA ALA A 201 6.42 -10.35 -22.08
C ALA A 201 5.46 -11.13 -21.17
N GLY A 202 4.34 -11.54 -21.71
CA GLY A 202 3.27 -12.20 -20.95
C GLY A 202 2.49 -11.23 -20.06
N ASN A 203 2.12 -11.65 -18.87
CA ASN A 203 1.39 -10.83 -17.89
C ASN A 203 2.34 -10.26 -16.82
N LEU A 204 3.55 -9.81 -17.20
CA LEU A 204 4.55 -9.32 -16.27
C LEU A 204 4.74 -7.81 -16.38
N TYR A 205 4.86 -7.16 -15.22
CA TYR A 205 5.09 -5.72 -15.09
C TYR A 205 6.34 -5.47 -14.25
N ALA A 206 7.23 -4.64 -14.77
CA ALA A 206 8.44 -4.20 -14.09
C ALA A 206 8.33 -2.73 -13.73
N VAL A 207 8.59 -2.40 -12.48
CA VAL A 207 8.67 -1.02 -11.99
C VAL A 207 9.94 -0.84 -11.20
N GLY A 208 10.58 0.29 -11.33
CA GLY A 208 11.89 0.46 -10.72
C GLY A 208 12.44 1.88 -10.82
N MET A 209 13.69 1.97 -10.37
CA MET A 209 14.49 3.20 -10.41
C MET A 209 15.85 2.92 -11.03
N LEU A 210 16.39 3.94 -11.68
CA LEU A 210 17.76 3.98 -12.21
C LEU A 210 18.55 5.09 -11.52
N PHE A 211 19.81 4.81 -11.21
CA PHE A 211 20.74 5.78 -10.61
C PHE A 211 22.06 5.77 -11.36
N PRO A 212 22.71 6.92 -11.57
CA PRO A 212 24.09 6.94 -12.05
C PRO A 212 25.04 6.37 -10.98
N VAL A 213 25.89 5.45 -11.38
CA VAL A 213 26.98 4.93 -10.50
C VAL A 213 28.15 5.94 -10.45
N GLY A 214 28.22 6.83 -11.43
CA GLY A 214 29.36 7.70 -11.67
C GLY A 214 30.46 7.01 -12.48
N ASP A 215 31.53 7.76 -12.73
CA ASP A 215 32.69 7.26 -13.46
C ASP A 215 33.52 6.32 -12.59
N VAL A 216 33.73 5.09 -13.05
CA VAL A 216 34.55 4.08 -12.38
C VAL A 216 35.81 3.86 -13.21
N ALA A 217 36.94 4.42 -12.75
CA ALA A 217 38.22 4.23 -13.40
C ALA A 217 38.67 2.77 -13.42
N PRO A 218 39.62 2.39 -14.31
CA PRO A 218 40.21 1.05 -14.27
C PRO A 218 40.80 0.71 -12.91
N GLY A 219 40.47 -0.46 -12.37
CA GLY A 219 40.85 -0.93 -11.05
C GLY A 219 40.11 -0.30 -9.88
N ALA A 220 39.22 0.67 -10.11
CA ALA A 220 38.44 1.32 -9.07
C ALA A 220 37.13 0.58 -8.76
N THR A 221 36.54 0.92 -7.61
CA THR A 221 35.25 0.44 -7.17
C THR A 221 34.36 1.66 -6.82
N SER A 222 33.14 1.66 -7.32
CA SER A 222 32.08 2.56 -6.90
C SER A 222 31.01 1.82 -6.11
N THR A 223 30.44 2.46 -5.10
CA THR A 223 29.44 1.84 -4.22
C THR A 223 28.13 2.63 -4.25
N VAL A 224 27.01 1.90 -4.38
CA VAL A 224 25.67 2.44 -4.26
C VAL A 224 24.91 1.67 -3.20
N ASP A 225 24.43 2.37 -2.18
CA ASP A 225 23.60 1.78 -1.13
C ASP A 225 22.12 1.97 -1.44
N THR A 226 21.38 0.88 -1.43
CA THR A 226 19.92 0.84 -1.60
C THR A 226 19.30 0.03 -0.47
N GLN A 227 17.99 0.10 -0.33
CA GLN A 227 17.26 -0.67 0.67
C GLN A 227 16.04 -1.32 0.03
N LEU A 228 15.75 -2.54 0.45
CA LEU A 228 14.57 -3.29 0.04
C LEU A 228 13.69 -3.55 1.26
N TYR A 229 12.53 -2.91 1.30
CA TYR A 229 11.49 -3.26 2.27
C TYR A 229 10.62 -4.39 1.71
N MET A 230 10.33 -5.40 2.53
CA MET A 230 9.47 -6.54 2.20
C MET A 230 8.65 -6.88 3.44
N GLY A 231 7.43 -6.38 3.55
CA GLY A 231 6.69 -6.60 4.78
C GLY A 231 5.27 -6.05 4.79
N PRO A 232 4.61 -6.13 5.96
CA PRO A 232 3.24 -5.67 6.15
C PRO A 232 3.14 -4.16 6.07
N GLN A 233 1.94 -3.67 5.71
CA GLN A 233 1.63 -2.24 5.64
C GLN A 233 1.27 -1.67 7.03
N GLU A 234 2.18 -1.81 7.99
CA GLU A 234 2.02 -1.23 9.32
C GLU A 234 2.38 0.26 9.29
N GLU A 235 1.36 1.12 9.32
CA GLU A 235 1.49 2.58 9.12
C GLU A 235 2.59 3.21 9.99
N MET A 236 2.67 2.84 11.28
CA MET A 236 3.65 3.42 12.19
C MET A 236 5.08 3.02 11.82
N LYS A 237 5.30 1.75 11.47
CA LYS A 237 6.62 1.26 11.06
C LYS A 237 7.05 1.83 9.69
N LEU A 238 6.10 1.98 8.77
CA LEU A 238 6.41 2.52 7.44
C LEU A 238 6.86 3.98 7.48
N LYS A 239 6.32 4.80 8.39
CA LYS A 239 6.78 6.18 8.62
C LYS A 239 8.24 6.26 9.03
N ASP A 240 8.70 5.30 9.84
CA ASP A 240 10.09 5.25 10.30
C ASP A 240 11.05 4.79 9.21
N VAL A 241 10.55 4.11 8.16
CA VAL A 241 11.36 3.62 7.03
C VAL A 241 11.64 4.72 6.03
N SER A 242 10.62 5.45 5.58
CA SER A 242 10.79 6.55 4.62
C SER A 242 9.58 7.48 4.60
N GLU A 243 9.82 8.75 4.26
CA GLU A 243 8.74 9.73 4.08
C GLU A 243 7.73 9.27 3.04
N GLY A 244 6.44 9.40 3.40
CA GLY A 244 5.32 9.06 2.53
C GLY A 244 5.08 7.57 2.33
N LEU A 245 5.89 6.69 2.94
CA LEU A 245 5.72 5.25 2.76
C LEU A 245 4.44 4.73 3.43
N GLU A 246 3.96 5.39 4.47
CA GLU A 246 2.65 5.09 5.09
C GLU A 246 1.46 5.28 4.15
N LEU A 247 1.65 6.05 3.05
CA LEU A 247 0.60 6.30 2.06
C LEU A 247 0.29 5.07 1.18
N VAL A 248 1.13 4.03 1.22
CA VAL A 248 0.81 2.75 0.56
C VAL A 248 -0.42 2.09 1.18
N LYS A 249 -0.70 2.37 2.47
CA LYS A 249 -1.91 1.94 3.13
C LYS A 249 -3.10 2.75 2.62
N ASP A 250 -3.95 2.09 1.86
CA ASP A 250 -5.05 2.74 1.15
C ASP A 250 -6.35 2.71 1.96
N TYR A 251 -6.78 3.87 2.43
CA TYR A 251 -8.09 4.06 3.05
C TYR A 251 -9.16 4.55 2.06
N GLY A 252 -8.87 4.49 0.75
CA GLY A 252 -9.77 4.96 -0.30
C GLY A 252 -10.21 6.42 -0.12
N TRP A 253 -11.42 6.75 -0.57
CA TRP A 253 -12.00 8.09 -0.45
C TRP A 253 -12.30 8.49 1.01
N THR A 254 -12.32 7.53 1.95
CA THR A 254 -12.60 7.77 3.36
C THR A 254 -11.37 8.19 4.17
N HIS A 255 -10.21 8.37 3.55
CA HIS A 255 -8.93 8.67 4.18
C HIS A 255 -9.01 9.78 5.24
N LEU A 256 -9.77 10.86 4.97
CA LEU A 256 -9.94 11.99 5.89
C LEU A 256 -10.59 11.57 7.23
N LEU A 257 -11.51 10.60 7.19
CA LEU A 257 -12.20 10.08 8.37
C LEU A 257 -11.46 8.86 8.96
N ALA A 258 -10.88 8.04 8.11
CA ALA A 258 -10.21 6.81 8.52
C ALA A 258 -8.95 7.06 9.37
N LYS A 259 -8.12 8.04 9.00
CA LYS A 259 -6.90 8.37 9.77
C LYS A 259 -7.17 8.76 11.23
N PRO A 260 -8.08 9.70 11.56
CA PRO A 260 -8.40 10.00 12.93
C PRO A 260 -8.98 8.82 13.71
N LEU A 261 -9.81 8.00 13.04
CA LEU A 261 -10.39 6.80 13.64
C LEU A 261 -9.33 5.75 13.95
N PHE A 262 -8.40 5.50 13.03
CA PHE A 262 -7.26 4.61 13.26
C PHE A 262 -6.36 5.12 14.38
N TRP A 263 -6.04 6.41 14.38
CA TRP A 263 -5.25 7.03 15.45
C TRP A 263 -5.91 6.82 16.82
N LEU A 264 -7.22 7.07 16.92
CA LEU A 264 -7.96 6.88 18.16
C LEU A 264 -8.00 5.40 18.57
N LEU A 265 -8.27 4.49 17.63
CA LEU A 265 -8.26 3.05 17.86
C LEU A 265 -6.91 2.56 18.40
N PHE A 266 -5.82 3.03 17.78
CA PHE A 266 -4.46 2.68 18.18
C PHE A 266 -4.12 3.14 19.61
N HIS A 267 -4.52 4.37 19.98
CA HIS A 267 -4.31 4.88 21.33
C HIS A 267 -5.14 4.13 22.38
N ILE A 268 -6.38 3.78 22.05
CA ILE A 268 -7.23 2.95 22.93
C ILE A 268 -6.60 1.56 23.08
N HIS A 269 -6.10 0.95 21.98
CA HIS A 269 -5.41 -0.33 22.03
C HIS A 269 -4.18 -0.29 22.95
N ASN A 270 -3.35 0.73 22.84
CA ASN A 270 -2.16 0.90 23.70
C ASN A 270 -2.53 1.01 25.19
N LEU A 271 -3.72 1.53 25.50
CA LEU A 271 -4.21 1.63 26.87
C LEU A 271 -4.77 0.29 27.40
N VAL A 272 -5.48 -0.45 26.54
CA VAL A 272 -6.24 -1.65 26.93
C VAL A 272 -5.47 -2.96 26.66
N GLY A 273 -4.49 -2.94 25.74
CA GLY A 273 -3.68 -4.10 25.36
C GLY A 273 -4.41 -5.17 24.55
N ASN A 274 -5.65 -4.91 24.12
CA ASN A 274 -6.47 -5.87 23.36
C ASN A 274 -7.28 -5.18 22.26
N TRP A 275 -7.12 -5.62 21.02
CA TRP A 275 -7.81 -5.02 19.86
C TRP A 275 -9.34 -5.14 19.93
N GLY A 276 -9.87 -6.27 20.39
CA GLY A 276 -11.33 -6.47 20.52
C GLY A 276 -11.95 -5.46 21.47
N TRP A 277 -11.38 -5.27 22.65
CA TRP A 277 -11.84 -4.26 23.61
C TRP A 277 -11.62 -2.84 23.11
N ALA A 278 -10.54 -2.57 22.37
CA ALA A 278 -10.30 -1.27 21.77
C ALA A 278 -11.39 -0.90 20.75
N ILE A 279 -11.83 -1.87 19.92
CA ILE A 279 -12.94 -1.68 18.97
C ILE A 279 -14.25 -1.38 19.73
N VAL A 280 -14.56 -2.16 20.77
CA VAL A 280 -15.77 -1.94 21.57
C VAL A 280 -15.79 -0.54 22.19
N LEU A 281 -14.68 -0.11 22.79
CA LEU A 281 -14.55 1.22 23.40
C LEU A 281 -14.66 2.33 22.35
N LEU A 282 -14.02 2.17 21.19
CA LEU A 282 -14.15 3.13 20.09
C LEU A 282 -15.60 3.28 19.65
N VAL A 283 -16.33 2.18 19.48
CA VAL A 283 -17.76 2.22 19.10
C VAL A 283 -18.60 2.91 20.20
N VAL A 284 -18.34 2.64 21.47
CA VAL A 284 -19.01 3.32 22.59
C VAL A 284 -18.76 4.83 22.56
N LEU A 285 -17.50 5.26 22.36
CA LEU A 285 -17.14 6.67 22.22
C LEU A 285 -17.84 7.35 21.06
N LEU A 286 -17.87 6.70 19.88
CA LEU A 286 -18.60 7.21 18.72
C LEU A 286 -20.10 7.32 18.99
N LYS A 287 -20.72 6.33 19.62
CA LYS A 287 -22.13 6.39 20.03
C LYS A 287 -22.41 7.49 21.02
N ALA A 288 -21.52 7.71 21.98
CA ALA A 288 -21.63 8.82 22.93
C ALA A 288 -21.51 10.19 22.24
N ALA A 289 -20.57 10.35 21.31
CA ALA A 289 -20.40 11.57 20.53
C ALA A 289 -21.65 11.90 19.69
N PHE A 290 -22.29 10.90 19.10
CA PHE A 290 -23.50 11.06 18.30
C PHE A 290 -24.80 10.99 19.12
N TYR A 291 -24.74 10.87 20.45
CA TYR A 291 -25.92 10.70 21.30
C TYR A 291 -26.94 11.83 21.13
N GLY A 292 -26.50 13.09 21.17
CA GLY A 292 -27.39 14.24 21.02
C GLY A 292 -28.14 14.28 19.69
N LEU A 293 -27.42 13.94 18.60
CA LEU A 293 -27.99 13.87 17.25
C LEU A 293 -29.01 12.73 17.15
N ASN A 294 -28.67 11.54 17.66
CA ASN A 294 -29.57 10.39 17.67
C ASN A 294 -30.81 10.64 18.54
N ALA A 295 -30.66 11.23 19.74
CA ALA A 295 -31.77 11.56 20.61
C ALA A 295 -32.76 12.55 19.94
N SER A 296 -32.26 13.54 19.21
CA SER A 296 -33.10 14.49 18.45
C SER A 296 -33.89 13.76 17.33
N ALA A 297 -33.24 12.84 16.63
CA ALA A 297 -33.88 12.05 15.57
C ALA A 297 -34.96 11.12 16.13
N TYR A 298 -34.71 10.44 17.24
CA TYR A 298 -35.70 9.58 17.89
C TYR A 298 -36.92 10.39 18.37
N ARG A 299 -36.71 11.60 18.91
CA ARG A 299 -37.80 12.50 19.26
C ARG A 299 -38.63 12.92 18.03
N SER A 300 -37.98 13.22 16.91
CA SER A 300 -38.67 13.56 15.65
C SER A 300 -39.45 12.37 15.11
N MET A 301 -38.88 11.17 15.13
CA MET A 301 -39.58 9.93 14.71
C MET A 301 -40.77 9.61 15.62
N ALA A 302 -40.65 9.80 16.92
CA ALA A 302 -41.76 9.58 17.85
C ALA A 302 -42.92 10.53 17.58
N LYS A 303 -42.64 11.83 17.32
CA LYS A 303 -43.67 12.79 16.89
C LYS A 303 -44.30 12.41 15.57
N MET A 304 -43.51 11.98 14.58
CA MET A 304 -44.03 11.53 13.28
C MET A 304 -44.95 10.30 13.41
N LYS A 305 -44.60 9.36 14.29
CA LYS A 305 -45.41 8.18 14.58
C LYS A 305 -46.78 8.59 15.19
N ALA A 306 -46.81 9.59 16.06
CA ALA A 306 -48.05 10.11 16.65
C ALA A 306 -48.98 10.77 15.60
N LEU A 307 -48.43 11.29 14.49
CA LEU A 307 -49.19 11.91 13.39
C LEU A 307 -49.70 10.87 12.36
N ASN A 308 -49.25 9.63 12.40
CA ASN A 308 -49.63 8.59 11.45
C ASN A 308 -51.16 8.44 11.25
N PRO A 309 -52.00 8.38 12.31
CA PRO A 309 -53.46 8.26 12.08
C PRO A 309 -54.05 9.45 11.33
N ARG A 310 -53.57 10.68 11.59
CA ARG A 310 -54.01 11.89 10.86
C ARG A 310 -53.57 11.86 9.40
N ILE A 311 -52.36 11.38 9.14
CA ILE A 311 -51.81 11.22 7.78
C ILE A 311 -52.58 10.12 7.00
N GLN A 312 -52.97 9.03 7.66
CA GLN A 312 -53.75 7.96 7.04
C GLN A 312 -55.14 8.45 6.65
N ALA A 313 -55.84 9.13 7.56
CA ALA A 313 -57.13 9.74 7.27
C ALA A 313 -57.05 10.73 6.09
N LEU A 314 -55.99 11.55 6.03
CA LEU A 314 -55.74 12.45 4.89
C LEU A 314 -55.52 11.69 3.58
N ARG A 315 -54.76 10.60 3.61
CA ARG A 315 -54.53 9.77 2.41
C ARG A 315 -55.81 9.10 1.91
N GLU A 316 -56.69 8.72 2.81
CA GLU A 316 -57.99 8.14 2.45
C GLU A 316 -58.93 9.17 1.86
N SER A 317 -58.96 10.37 2.40
CA SER A 317 -59.83 11.46 1.92
C SER A 317 -59.38 12.08 0.59
N LEU A 318 -58.11 12.03 0.25
CA LEU A 318 -57.54 12.67 -0.96
C LEU A 318 -56.90 11.65 -1.92
N LYS A 319 -57.41 10.41 -1.96
CA LYS A 319 -56.91 9.36 -2.86
C LYS A 319 -56.84 9.77 -4.33
N ASP A 320 -57.80 10.55 -4.78
CA ASP A 320 -57.95 10.95 -6.18
C ASP A 320 -57.16 12.22 -6.54
N ASN A 321 -56.53 12.89 -5.55
CA ASN A 321 -55.77 14.11 -5.78
C ASN A 321 -54.40 14.10 -5.09
N PRO A 322 -53.39 13.47 -5.69
CA PRO A 322 -52.07 13.32 -5.08
C PRO A 322 -51.33 14.64 -4.84
N GLN A 323 -51.59 15.67 -5.63
CA GLN A 323 -50.97 16.97 -5.44
C GLN A 323 -51.51 17.69 -4.19
N GLN A 324 -52.80 17.67 -3.98
CA GLN A 324 -53.44 18.27 -2.82
C GLN A 324 -53.08 17.48 -1.55
N MET A 325 -53.01 16.16 -1.64
CA MET A 325 -52.56 15.28 -0.55
C MET A 325 -51.16 15.66 -0.09
N GLN A 326 -50.22 15.86 -1.01
CA GLN A 326 -48.86 16.23 -0.69
C GLN A 326 -48.77 17.63 -0.04
N GLN A 327 -49.55 18.58 -0.50
CA GLN A 327 -49.61 19.93 0.06
C GLN A 327 -50.13 19.92 1.50
N GLU A 328 -51.25 19.25 1.73
CA GLU A 328 -51.84 19.14 3.07
C GLU A 328 -50.95 18.34 4.04
N MET A 329 -50.28 17.31 3.56
CA MET A 329 -49.28 16.55 4.36
C MET A 329 -48.11 17.44 4.78
N MET A 330 -47.55 18.25 3.88
CA MET A 330 -46.51 19.21 4.19
C MET A 330 -46.98 20.31 5.15
N LYS A 331 -48.27 20.71 5.08
CA LYS A 331 -48.85 21.66 6.00
C LYS A 331 -48.96 21.08 7.41
N ILE A 332 -49.43 19.83 7.57
CA ILE A 332 -49.45 19.13 8.84
C ILE A 332 -48.04 19.06 9.46
N TYR A 333 -47.00 18.71 8.70
CA TYR A 333 -45.64 18.66 9.20
C TYR A 333 -45.12 20.02 9.66
N ARG A 334 -45.51 21.14 8.98
CA ARG A 334 -45.17 22.50 9.41
C ARG A 334 -45.90 22.93 10.67
N GLU A 335 -47.20 22.67 10.77
CA GLU A 335 -48.03 22.99 11.93
C GLU A 335 -47.51 22.31 13.20
N GLU A 336 -47.17 21.02 13.10
CA GLU A 336 -46.68 20.22 14.20
C GLU A 336 -45.18 20.39 14.46
N LYS A 337 -44.51 21.23 13.66
CA LYS A 337 -43.05 21.48 13.73
C LYS A 337 -42.21 20.18 13.68
N VAL A 338 -42.63 19.25 12.83
CA VAL A 338 -41.94 17.97 12.59
C VAL A 338 -41.23 18.02 11.25
N ASN A 339 -39.94 17.80 11.29
CA ASN A 339 -39.15 17.68 10.06
C ASN A 339 -39.08 16.20 9.61
N PRO A 340 -39.65 15.80 8.49
CA PRO A 340 -39.64 14.43 7.99
C PRO A 340 -38.21 13.94 7.69
N ILE A 341 -37.27 14.83 7.36
CA ILE A 341 -35.85 14.50 7.09
C ILE A 341 -35.06 14.40 8.39
N GLY A 342 -35.53 15.03 9.48
CA GLY A 342 -34.81 15.06 10.76
C GLY A 342 -34.60 13.67 11.39
N GLY A 343 -35.45 12.69 11.07
CA GLY A 343 -35.34 11.32 11.56
C GLY A 343 -34.24 10.49 10.89
N CYS A 344 -33.94 10.75 9.60
CA CYS A 344 -32.93 10.02 8.86
C CYS A 344 -31.57 10.71 8.82
N LEU A 345 -31.49 12.00 9.19
CA LEU A 345 -30.24 12.78 9.15
C LEU A 345 -29.08 12.15 9.94
N PRO A 346 -29.26 11.60 11.15
CA PRO A 346 -28.18 10.92 11.85
C PRO A 346 -27.62 9.73 11.11
N ILE A 347 -28.47 8.95 10.46
CA ILE A 347 -28.05 7.80 9.66
C ILE A 347 -27.18 8.26 8.51
N LEU A 348 -27.59 9.29 7.77
CA LEU A 348 -26.82 9.85 6.64
C LEU A 348 -25.44 10.37 7.05
N ILE A 349 -25.34 11.01 8.23
CA ILE A 349 -24.06 11.50 8.75
C ILE A 349 -23.20 10.33 9.27
N GLN A 350 -23.82 9.30 9.82
CA GLN A 350 -23.15 8.18 10.46
C GLN A 350 -22.62 7.15 9.44
N ILE A 351 -23.27 6.99 8.26
CA ILE A 351 -22.85 6.07 7.19
C ILE A 351 -21.38 6.28 6.78
N PRO A 352 -20.91 7.49 6.44
CA PRO A 352 -19.51 7.70 6.07
C PRO A 352 -18.53 7.32 7.18
N VAL A 353 -18.91 7.56 8.45
CA VAL A 353 -18.08 7.22 9.62
C VAL A 353 -17.97 5.71 9.79
N PHE A 354 -19.07 4.97 9.61
CA PHE A 354 -19.03 3.50 9.68
C PHE A 354 -18.30 2.89 8.49
N ILE A 355 -18.45 3.45 7.28
CA ILE A 355 -17.66 3.01 6.13
C ILE A 355 -16.18 3.24 6.41
N ALA A 356 -15.78 4.40 6.93
CA ALA A 356 -14.39 4.68 7.28
C ALA A 356 -13.87 3.74 8.37
N LEU A 357 -14.68 3.43 9.39
CA LEU A 357 -14.32 2.45 10.42
C LEU A 357 -14.16 1.05 9.84
N TYR A 358 -15.03 0.64 8.92
CA TYR A 358 -14.92 -0.63 8.22
C TYR A 358 -13.60 -0.72 7.42
N TRP A 359 -13.24 0.36 6.70
CA TRP A 359 -11.94 0.44 6.02
C TRP A 359 -10.77 0.32 6.98
N VAL A 360 -10.82 1.03 8.12
CA VAL A 360 -9.78 0.93 9.16
C VAL A 360 -9.61 -0.51 9.63
N LEU A 361 -10.70 -1.19 9.94
CA LEU A 361 -10.66 -2.58 10.44
C LEU A 361 -10.23 -3.58 9.36
N LEU A 362 -10.63 -3.37 8.11
CA LEU A 362 -10.24 -4.24 7.00
C LEU A 362 -8.76 -4.11 6.64
N SER A 363 -8.19 -2.90 6.77
CA SER A 363 -6.81 -2.60 6.41
C SER A 363 -5.83 -2.74 7.59
N SER A 364 -6.30 -3.03 8.78
CA SER A 364 -5.49 -3.25 9.99
C SER A 364 -5.26 -4.73 10.21
#